data_2ca909155083d71c564e3a0c1decd857
#
_entry.id   2ca909155083d71c564e3a0c1decd857
#
_cell.length_a   1.000
_cell.length_b   1.000
_cell.length_c   1.000
_cell.angle_alpha   90.00
_cell.angle_beta   90.00
_cell.angle_gamma   90.00
#
_symmetry.space_group_name_H-M   'P 1'
#
loop_
_entity.id
_entity.type
_entity.pdbx_description
1 polymer ?
#
loop_
_entity_poly.entity_id
_entity_poly.type
_entity_poly.pdbx_seq_one_letter_code
_entity_poly.pdbx_strand_id
1 'polypeptide(L)'
;MDFNPDVSELNAFRGTFQFASVDEPFELLNGQKLDDGILAYETYGELNENRDNAILVFHALSGSQHAAGYRESVSRSVDPLWTDECKKGWWDGFIGKNKVIDTSRHFLICANYVGGCYGSTGPTSNKANSEDKYMSSFPWVSMEDLVRSQMKLIDSLQIKELHAVVGASLGGLLALTTMLLFPQRTRSLVSIASGLKIQPLQVIHNFEQVKAIENDI
;
A
#
# COMPACT_ATOMS: atom_id res chain seq x y z
N MET A 1 1.81 6.65 31.35
CA MET A 1 0.45 6.21 30.99
C MET A 1 0.62 5.31 29.79
N ASP A 2 0.62 4.01 30.04
CA ASP A 2 0.76 3.00 29.00
C ASP A 2 -0.57 2.90 28.27
N PHE A 3 -0.63 3.51 27.10
CA PHE A 3 -1.71 3.31 26.15
C PHE A 3 -1.45 1.96 25.47
N ASN A 4 -2.08 0.91 25.95
CA ASN A 4 -2.24 -0.33 25.23
C ASN A 4 -3.59 -0.26 24.47
N PRO A 5 -3.64 0.18 23.23
CA PRO A 5 -4.88 0.15 22.45
C PRO A 5 -5.20 -1.32 22.17
N ASP A 6 -6.31 -1.76 22.69
CA ASP A 6 -6.85 -3.09 22.49
C ASP A 6 -6.99 -3.39 20.97
N VAL A 7 -6.11 -4.25 20.45
CA VAL A 7 -6.10 -4.65 19.03
C VAL A 7 -7.42 -5.30 18.64
N SER A 8 -8.19 -5.80 19.61
CA SER A 8 -9.54 -6.37 19.42
C SER A 8 -10.55 -5.32 18.94
N GLU A 9 -10.37 -4.03 19.24
CA GLU A 9 -11.32 -2.98 18.82
C GLU A 9 -11.18 -2.57 17.35
N LEU A 10 -10.07 -2.91 16.66
CA LEU A 10 -9.84 -2.52 15.27
C LEU A 10 -10.43 -3.50 14.25
N ASN A 11 -10.80 -4.72 14.67
CA ASN A 11 -11.17 -5.81 13.77
C ASN A 11 -10.22 -5.91 12.56
N ALA A 12 -8.90 -6.00 12.87
CA ALA A 12 -7.85 -5.94 11.87
C ALA A 12 -7.56 -7.34 11.30
N PHE A 13 -7.52 -7.43 9.97
CA PHE A 13 -7.07 -8.62 9.25
C PHE A 13 -5.74 -8.32 8.54
N ARG A 14 -4.86 -9.30 8.47
CA ARG A 14 -3.57 -9.25 7.76
C ARG A 14 -3.49 -10.43 6.81
N GLY A 15 -3.07 -10.16 5.58
CA GLY A 15 -2.95 -11.21 4.58
C GLY A 15 -2.13 -10.78 3.38
N THR A 16 -2.09 -11.71 2.44
CA THR A 16 -1.51 -11.47 1.11
C THR A 16 -2.56 -11.76 0.06
N PHE A 17 -2.48 -11.06 -1.06
CA PHE A 17 -3.31 -11.26 -2.23
C PHE A 17 -2.42 -11.45 -3.45
N GLN A 18 -2.55 -12.58 -4.12
CA GLN A 18 -1.87 -12.84 -5.38
C GLN A 18 -2.66 -12.20 -6.52
N PHE A 19 -2.09 -11.17 -7.16
CA PHE A 19 -2.72 -10.45 -8.27
C PHE A 19 -2.18 -10.82 -9.64
N ALA A 20 -1.08 -11.60 -9.69
CA ALA A 20 -0.46 -12.11 -10.91
C ALA A 20 0.12 -13.50 -10.67
N SER A 21 0.14 -14.32 -11.71
CA SER A 21 0.76 -15.64 -11.74
C SER A 21 1.39 -15.89 -13.10
N VAL A 22 2.16 -16.96 -13.24
CA VAL A 22 2.77 -17.37 -14.54
C VAL A 22 1.70 -17.54 -15.62
N ASP A 23 0.53 -18.08 -15.26
CA ASP A 23 -0.58 -18.30 -16.19
C ASP A 23 -1.34 -16.99 -16.50
N GLU A 24 -1.36 -16.05 -15.56
CA GLU A 24 -1.99 -14.74 -15.68
C GLU A 24 -1.03 -13.63 -15.23
N PRO A 25 0.01 -13.32 -16.02
CA PRO A 25 0.99 -12.31 -15.65
C PRO A 25 0.38 -10.91 -15.63
N PHE A 26 0.88 -10.07 -14.74
CA PHE A 26 0.50 -8.67 -14.70
C PHE A 26 1.32 -7.87 -15.71
N GLU A 27 0.66 -7.37 -16.75
CA GLU A 27 1.28 -6.54 -17.78
C GLU A 27 1.42 -5.10 -17.29
N LEU A 28 2.67 -4.62 -17.24
CA LEU A 28 3.02 -3.26 -16.87
C LEU A 28 2.86 -2.31 -18.07
N LEU A 29 2.67 -1.03 -17.81
CA LEU A 29 2.47 -0.03 -18.88
C LEU A 29 3.64 0.09 -19.86
N ASN A 30 4.84 -0.27 -19.42
CA ASN A 30 6.04 -0.28 -20.27
C ASN A 30 6.19 -1.56 -21.11
N GLY A 31 5.21 -2.46 -21.09
CA GLY A 31 5.20 -3.74 -21.79
C GLY A 31 5.97 -4.88 -21.11
N GLN A 32 6.64 -4.62 -19.98
CA GLN A 32 7.22 -5.68 -19.14
C GLN A 32 6.11 -6.44 -18.41
N LYS A 33 6.44 -7.62 -17.91
CA LYS A 33 5.49 -8.47 -17.16
C LYS A 33 6.04 -8.82 -15.79
N LEU A 34 5.14 -8.94 -14.86
CA LEU A 34 5.39 -9.51 -13.54
C LEU A 34 4.64 -10.85 -13.47
N ASP A 35 5.39 -11.94 -13.51
CA ASP A 35 4.84 -13.31 -13.61
C ASP A 35 4.38 -13.88 -12.26
N ASP A 36 4.76 -13.23 -11.14
CA ASP A 36 4.31 -13.56 -9.79
C ASP A 36 4.18 -12.28 -8.97
N GLY A 37 2.94 -11.87 -8.73
CA GLY A 37 2.63 -10.61 -8.06
C GLY A 37 1.79 -10.82 -6.82
N ILE A 38 2.36 -10.46 -5.66
CA ILE A 38 1.70 -10.52 -4.36
C ILE A 38 1.64 -9.12 -3.76
N LEU A 39 0.49 -8.76 -3.20
CA LEU A 39 0.30 -7.62 -2.32
C LEU A 39 0.14 -8.10 -0.88
N ALA A 40 0.97 -7.60 0.03
CA ALA A 40 0.72 -7.68 1.45
C ALA A 40 -0.27 -6.56 1.82
N TYR A 41 -1.31 -6.87 2.59
CA TYR A 41 -2.32 -5.88 2.95
C TYR A 41 -2.88 -6.10 4.35
N GLU A 42 -3.44 -5.04 4.90
CA GLU A 42 -4.24 -5.08 6.12
C GLU A 42 -5.59 -4.43 5.87
N THR A 43 -6.60 -4.93 6.58
CA THR A 43 -7.92 -4.30 6.63
C THR A 43 -8.32 -4.01 8.06
N TYR A 44 -9.19 -3.04 8.25
CA TYR A 44 -9.67 -2.59 9.56
C TYR A 44 -11.16 -2.29 9.48
N GLY A 45 -11.90 -2.69 10.52
CA GLY A 45 -13.36 -2.58 10.54
C GLY A 45 -14.05 -3.68 9.76
N GLU A 46 -15.31 -3.49 9.46
CA GLU A 46 -16.16 -4.49 8.78
C GLU A 46 -16.72 -3.94 7.47
N LEU A 47 -16.62 -4.77 6.42
CA LEU A 47 -17.26 -4.49 5.14
C LEU A 47 -18.75 -4.76 5.28
N ASN A 48 -19.58 -3.74 5.03
CA ASN A 48 -21.03 -3.89 5.13
C ASN A 48 -21.60 -4.76 3.98
N GLU A 49 -22.85 -5.18 4.11
CA GLU A 49 -23.52 -6.04 3.13
C GLU A 49 -23.57 -5.43 1.73
N ASN A 50 -23.74 -4.12 1.64
CA ASN A 50 -23.76 -3.37 0.37
C ASN A 50 -22.36 -3.16 -0.24
N ARG A 51 -21.29 -3.41 0.53
CA ARG A 51 -19.88 -3.17 0.15
C ARG A 51 -19.60 -1.75 -0.33
N ASP A 52 -20.28 -0.76 0.27
CA ASP A 52 -20.19 0.66 -0.11
C ASP A 52 -19.52 1.55 0.94
N ASN A 53 -19.03 0.96 2.05
CA ASN A 53 -18.31 1.63 3.13
C ASN A 53 -16.78 1.46 3.07
N ALA A 54 -16.24 0.98 1.96
CA ALA A 54 -14.81 0.69 1.82
C ALA A 54 -13.99 1.95 1.54
N ILE A 55 -12.87 2.11 2.26
CA ILE A 55 -11.89 3.18 2.06
C ILE A 55 -10.54 2.55 1.72
N LEU A 56 -9.98 2.89 0.56
CA LEU A 56 -8.62 2.51 0.19
C LEU A 56 -7.64 3.57 0.69
N VAL A 57 -6.68 3.15 1.51
CA VAL A 57 -5.66 4.01 2.11
C VAL A 57 -4.31 3.74 1.48
N PHE A 58 -3.69 4.77 0.91
CA PHE A 58 -2.35 4.72 0.34
C PHE A 58 -1.33 5.31 1.31
N HIS A 59 -0.29 4.56 1.63
CA HIS A 59 0.79 5.01 2.52
C HIS A 59 1.78 5.94 1.82
N ALA A 60 2.61 6.66 2.57
CA ALA A 60 3.73 7.42 2.03
C ALA A 60 4.86 6.50 1.56
N LEU A 61 5.89 7.05 0.88
CA LEU A 61 6.99 6.28 0.26
C LEU A 61 7.62 5.26 1.21
N SER A 62 7.88 5.63 2.46
CA SER A 62 8.51 4.79 3.48
C SER A 62 7.52 4.03 4.37
N GLY A 63 6.21 4.10 4.08
CA GLY A 63 5.18 3.42 4.84
C GLY A 63 5.01 1.95 4.46
N SER A 64 4.04 1.32 5.08
CA SER A 64 3.67 -0.08 4.85
C SER A 64 2.15 -0.25 4.91
N GLN A 65 1.67 -1.46 4.68
CA GLN A 65 0.26 -1.82 4.90
C GLN A 65 -0.21 -1.67 6.35
N HIS A 66 0.72 -1.61 7.32
CA HIS A 66 0.36 -1.50 8.74
C HIS A 66 -0.02 -0.05 9.09
N ALA A 67 -1.27 0.32 8.82
CA ALA A 67 -1.74 1.68 9.00
C ALA A 67 -2.19 2.01 10.43
N ALA A 68 -2.70 1.03 11.19
CA ALA A 68 -3.23 1.25 12.55
C ALA A 68 -3.00 0.07 13.48
N GLY A 69 -3.09 0.33 14.77
CA GLY A 69 -2.92 -0.65 15.83
C GLY A 69 -1.45 -0.91 16.19
N TYR A 70 -1.25 -1.92 16.99
CA TYR A 70 0.07 -2.30 17.49
C TYR A 70 0.34 -3.78 17.22
N ARG A 71 1.56 -4.12 16.79
CA ARG A 71 2.05 -5.49 16.62
C ARG A 71 2.97 -5.85 17.78
N GLU A 72 2.60 -6.82 18.62
CA GLU A 72 3.44 -7.25 19.74
C GLU A 72 4.74 -7.91 19.29
N SER A 73 4.69 -8.71 18.23
CA SER A 73 5.86 -9.38 17.68
C SER A 73 6.01 -9.09 16.20
N VAL A 74 7.13 -8.47 15.85
CA VAL A 74 7.64 -8.47 14.50
C VAL A 74 8.73 -9.53 14.48
N SER A 75 8.48 -10.68 13.87
CA SER A 75 9.48 -11.73 13.76
C SER A 75 10.56 -11.31 12.77
N ARG A 76 11.68 -10.81 13.25
CA ARG A 76 12.86 -10.50 12.43
C ARG A 76 13.40 -11.72 11.66
N SER A 77 13.04 -12.92 12.08
CA SER A 77 13.38 -14.15 11.37
C SER A 77 12.54 -14.35 10.09
N VAL A 78 11.35 -13.74 10.02
CA VAL A 78 10.44 -13.84 8.87
C VAL A 78 10.58 -12.63 7.97
N ASP A 79 10.80 -11.44 8.55
CA ASP A 79 11.01 -10.20 7.79
C ASP A 79 11.97 -9.27 8.55
N PRO A 80 13.28 -9.28 8.16
CA PRO A 80 14.30 -8.47 8.84
C PRO A 80 14.09 -6.96 8.67
N LEU A 81 13.23 -6.52 7.76
CA LEU A 81 12.95 -5.11 7.50
C LEU A 81 11.95 -4.51 8.51
N TRP A 82 11.19 -5.35 9.22
CA TRP A 82 10.31 -4.90 10.28
C TRP A 82 11.10 -4.60 11.55
N THR A 83 11.23 -3.32 11.89
CA THR A 83 11.87 -2.83 13.13
C THR A 83 10.83 -2.58 14.22
N ASP A 84 11.32 -2.30 15.44
CA ASP A 84 10.43 -1.94 16.57
C ASP A 84 9.58 -0.68 16.29
N GLU A 85 10.07 0.23 15.45
CA GLU A 85 9.35 1.42 15.02
C GLU A 85 8.13 1.09 14.16
N CYS A 86 8.18 -0.04 13.44
CA CYS A 86 7.07 -0.52 12.62
C CYS A 86 5.97 -1.24 13.42
N LYS A 87 6.14 -1.41 14.75
CA LYS A 87 5.13 -2.08 15.59
C LYS A 87 3.84 -1.28 15.67
N LYS A 88 3.95 0.06 15.67
CA LYS A 88 2.79 0.93 15.70
C LYS A 88 2.41 1.34 14.28
N GLY A 89 1.12 1.22 13.95
CA GLY A 89 0.59 1.69 12.67
C GLY A 89 0.88 3.18 12.45
N TRP A 90 1.36 3.52 11.25
CA TRP A 90 1.84 4.88 10.92
C TRP A 90 0.73 5.95 10.96
N TRP A 91 -0.54 5.57 10.87
CA TRP A 91 -1.72 6.44 11.05
C TRP A 91 -2.62 6.02 12.23
N ASP A 92 -2.07 5.32 13.20
CA ASP A 92 -2.83 4.86 14.37
C ASP A 92 -3.60 5.99 15.07
N GLY A 93 -3.07 7.21 15.08
CA GLY A 93 -3.76 8.38 15.64
C GLY A 93 -5.04 8.79 14.88
N PHE A 94 -5.18 8.42 13.62
CA PHE A 94 -6.30 8.81 12.74
C PHE A 94 -7.28 7.68 12.46
N ILE A 95 -6.86 6.43 12.55
CA ILE A 95 -7.63 5.23 12.19
C ILE A 95 -8.06 4.50 13.48
N GLY A 96 -9.35 4.22 13.62
CA GLY A 96 -9.90 3.49 14.76
C GLY A 96 -11.32 3.96 15.09
N LYS A 97 -11.94 3.28 16.06
CA LYS A 97 -13.29 3.62 16.53
C LYS A 97 -13.31 5.04 17.09
N ASN A 98 -14.25 5.84 16.65
CA ASN A 98 -14.41 7.26 17.00
C ASN A 98 -13.22 8.15 16.63
N LYS A 99 -12.30 7.70 15.75
CA LYS A 99 -11.24 8.53 15.18
C LYS A 99 -11.68 9.15 13.85
N VAL A 100 -10.80 9.93 13.21
CA VAL A 100 -11.09 10.62 11.94
C VAL A 100 -11.57 9.66 10.86
N ILE A 101 -10.90 8.51 10.74
CA ILE A 101 -11.36 7.39 9.93
C ILE A 101 -11.90 6.33 10.88
N ASP A 102 -13.22 6.37 11.06
CA ASP A 102 -13.92 5.57 12.06
C ASP A 102 -14.16 4.14 11.56
N THR A 103 -13.45 3.18 12.15
CA THR A 103 -13.55 1.77 11.81
C THR A 103 -14.85 1.10 12.24
N SER A 104 -15.66 1.76 13.08
CA SER A 104 -17.02 1.26 13.38
C SER A 104 -18.02 1.54 12.24
N ARG A 105 -17.66 2.40 11.29
CA ARG A 105 -18.51 2.82 10.16
C ARG A 105 -17.92 2.44 8.81
N HIS A 106 -16.60 2.37 8.70
CA HIS A 106 -15.88 2.16 7.46
C HIS A 106 -14.99 0.94 7.52
N PHE A 107 -14.89 0.26 6.39
CA PHE A 107 -13.94 -0.81 6.15
C PHE A 107 -12.74 -0.24 5.42
N LEU A 108 -11.60 -0.23 6.08
CA LEU A 108 -10.35 0.29 5.50
C LEU A 108 -9.53 -0.83 4.91
N ILE A 109 -8.86 -0.52 3.81
CA ILE A 109 -7.92 -1.40 3.13
C ILE A 109 -6.64 -0.60 2.93
N CYS A 110 -5.51 -1.12 3.42
CA CYS A 110 -4.18 -0.58 3.16
C CYS A 110 -3.29 -1.70 2.63
N ALA A 111 -2.78 -1.57 1.41
CA ALA A 111 -1.88 -2.55 0.81
C ALA A 111 -0.49 -1.93 0.60
N ASN A 112 0.55 -2.75 0.83
CA ASN A 112 1.91 -2.38 0.49
C ASN A 112 2.09 -2.39 -1.03
N TYR A 113 2.96 -1.52 -1.54
CA TYR A 113 3.17 -1.37 -2.98
C TYR A 113 4.01 -2.49 -3.57
N VAL A 114 3.78 -2.80 -4.83
CA VAL A 114 4.70 -3.55 -5.67
C VAL A 114 6.04 -2.80 -5.73
N GLY A 115 7.13 -3.49 -5.50
CA GLY A 115 8.45 -2.86 -5.33
C GLY A 115 8.75 -2.38 -3.91
N GLY A 116 7.78 -2.45 -2.99
CA GLY A 116 7.94 -2.08 -1.58
C GLY A 116 8.66 -3.14 -0.76
N CYS A 117 9.03 -2.76 0.49
CA CYS A 117 9.90 -3.57 1.36
C CYS A 117 9.14 -4.50 2.31
N TYR A 118 7.80 -4.41 2.43
CA TYR A 118 7.06 -4.99 3.55
C TYR A 118 6.09 -6.11 3.13
N GLY A 119 6.58 -7.05 2.29
CA GLY A 119 5.88 -8.30 1.98
C GLY A 119 5.14 -8.34 0.64
N SER A 120 5.02 -7.23 -0.08
CA SER A 120 4.60 -7.26 -1.49
C SER A 120 5.77 -7.64 -2.38
N THR A 121 5.50 -8.18 -3.58
CA THR A 121 6.54 -8.53 -4.54
C THR A 121 7.39 -7.32 -4.88
N GLY A 122 8.71 -7.47 -4.73
CA GLY A 122 9.70 -6.42 -4.94
C GLY A 122 11.07 -6.98 -5.35
N PRO A 123 12.11 -6.15 -5.41
CA PRO A 123 13.45 -6.55 -5.84
C PRO A 123 14.05 -7.73 -5.08
N THR A 124 13.70 -7.89 -3.80
CA THR A 124 14.19 -8.98 -2.94
C THR A 124 13.35 -10.26 -3.02
N SER A 125 12.24 -10.25 -3.77
CA SER A 125 11.40 -11.42 -4.01
C SER A 125 12.05 -12.35 -5.02
N ASN A 126 11.75 -13.65 -4.91
CA ASN A 126 12.16 -14.62 -5.90
C ASN A 126 11.38 -14.40 -7.22
N LYS A 127 12.02 -14.73 -8.34
CA LYS A 127 11.32 -14.81 -9.63
C LYS A 127 10.40 -16.01 -9.65
N ALA A 128 9.35 -15.94 -10.43
CA ALA A 128 8.44 -17.07 -10.60
C ALA A 128 9.18 -18.36 -10.96
N ASN A 129 8.85 -19.45 -10.26
CA ASN A 129 9.44 -20.79 -10.46
C ASN A 129 10.99 -20.83 -10.36
N SER A 130 11.60 -19.93 -9.58
CA SER A 130 13.06 -19.85 -9.43
C SER A 130 13.43 -19.49 -7.99
N GLU A 131 14.62 -19.92 -7.56
CA GLU A 131 15.26 -19.46 -6.33
C GLU A 131 15.99 -18.12 -6.52
N ASP A 132 16.13 -17.65 -7.77
CA ASP A 132 16.78 -16.39 -8.07
C ASP A 132 15.88 -15.20 -7.70
N LYS A 133 16.47 -14.19 -7.08
CA LYS A 133 15.78 -12.94 -6.78
C LYS A 133 15.78 -12.00 -7.99
N TYR A 134 14.80 -11.10 -8.02
CA TYR A 134 14.75 -10.07 -9.06
C TYR A 134 15.96 -9.13 -9.01
N MET A 135 16.30 -8.62 -7.83
CA MET A 135 17.37 -7.64 -7.62
C MET A 135 17.26 -6.46 -8.62
N SER A 136 18.34 -6.13 -9.31
CA SER A 136 18.37 -5.05 -10.32
C SER A 136 17.57 -5.37 -11.60
N SER A 137 17.14 -6.63 -11.78
CA SER A 137 16.25 -7.03 -12.89
C SER A 137 14.76 -6.84 -12.58
N PHE A 138 14.41 -6.30 -11.40
CA PHE A 138 13.02 -6.02 -11.08
C PHE A 138 12.44 -5.01 -12.10
N PRO A 139 11.23 -5.26 -12.64
CA PRO A 139 10.69 -4.41 -13.69
C PRO A 139 10.37 -2.99 -13.17
N TRP A 140 10.41 -2.01 -14.06
CA TRP A 140 10.01 -0.64 -13.75
C TRP A 140 8.48 -0.57 -13.60
N VAL A 141 8.04 -0.18 -12.42
CA VAL A 141 6.63 -0.08 -12.05
C VAL A 141 6.21 1.38 -12.01
N SER A 142 5.19 1.74 -12.78
CA SER A 142 4.63 3.09 -12.79
C SER A 142 3.59 3.29 -11.66
N MET A 143 3.20 4.55 -11.42
CA MET A 143 2.13 4.85 -10.46
C MET A 143 0.79 4.23 -10.85
N GLU A 144 0.52 4.20 -12.16
CA GLU A 144 -0.68 3.55 -12.69
C GLU A 144 -0.65 2.04 -12.47
N ASP A 145 0.51 1.39 -12.61
CA ASP A 145 0.66 -0.04 -12.30
C ASP A 145 0.43 -0.34 -10.82
N LEU A 146 0.92 0.53 -9.93
CA LEU A 146 0.66 0.43 -8.49
C LEU A 146 -0.84 0.49 -8.19
N VAL A 147 -1.54 1.44 -8.79
CA VAL A 147 -2.99 1.57 -8.63
C VAL A 147 -3.73 0.36 -9.23
N ARG A 148 -3.37 -0.06 -10.45
CA ARG A 148 -3.99 -1.22 -11.11
C ARG A 148 -3.84 -2.50 -10.31
N SER A 149 -2.67 -2.74 -9.71
CA SER A 149 -2.45 -3.91 -8.86
C SER A 149 -3.34 -3.88 -7.61
N GLN A 150 -3.49 -2.73 -6.96
CA GLN A 150 -4.37 -2.60 -5.81
C GLN A 150 -5.86 -2.70 -6.18
N MET A 151 -6.25 -2.21 -7.35
CA MET A 151 -7.63 -2.38 -7.83
C MET A 151 -8.00 -3.84 -8.08
N LYS A 152 -7.04 -4.73 -8.43
CA LYS A 152 -7.29 -6.18 -8.46
C LYS A 152 -7.62 -6.73 -7.06
N LEU A 153 -6.97 -6.22 -6.00
CA LEU A 153 -7.35 -6.56 -4.62
C LEU A 153 -8.78 -6.09 -4.30
N ILE A 154 -9.13 -4.86 -4.68
CA ILE A 154 -10.49 -4.32 -4.50
C ILE A 154 -11.54 -5.19 -5.24
N ASP A 155 -11.21 -5.64 -6.45
CA ASP A 155 -12.08 -6.54 -7.22
C ASP A 155 -12.24 -7.91 -6.55
N SER A 156 -11.17 -8.48 -5.99
CA SER A 156 -11.22 -9.75 -5.25
C SER A 156 -12.10 -9.67 -4.00
N LEU A 157 -12.18 -8.50 -3.39
CA LEU A 157 -13.08 -8.22 -2.28
C LEU A 157 -14.51 -7.90 -2.75
N GLN A 158 -14.78 -7.94 -4.06
CA GLN A 158 -16.07 -7.65 -4.70
C GLN A 158 -16.60 -6.24 -4.37
N ILE A 159 -15.72 -5.27 -4.18
CA ILE A 159 -16.06 -3.87 -3.92
C ILE A 159 -16.16 -3.17 -5.27
N LYS A 160 -17.38 -2.75 -5.63
CA LYS A 160 -17.66 -2.09 -6.92
C LYS A 160 -17.29 -0.62 -6.90
N GLU A 161 -17.50 0.05 -5.79
CA GLU A 161 -17.25 1.48 -5.59
C GLU A 161 -16.63 1.70 -4.21
N LEU A 162 -15.52 2.44 -4.17
CA LEU A 162 -14.89 2.88 -2.93
C LEU A 162 -15.62 4.10 -2.39
N HIS A 163 -15.96 4.09 -1.11
CA HIS A 163 -16.47 5.27 -0.39
C HIS A 163 -15.50 6.43 -0.48
N ALA A 164 -14.21 6.13 -0.30
CA ALA A 164 -13.14 7.10 -0.48
C ALA A 164 -11.81 6.43 -0.85
N VAL A 165 -10.94 7.19 -1.50
CA VAL A 165 -9.50 6.93 -1.57
C VAL A 165 -8.77 8.03 -0.82
N VAL A 166 -7.83 7.62 0.04
CA VAL A 166 -7.15 8.53 0.97
C VAL A 166 -5.65 8.27 0.91
N GLY A 167 -4.84 9.31 0.85
CA GLY A 167 -3.39 9.14 0.91
C GLY A 167 -2.64 10.42 1.18
N ALA A 168 -1.40 10.27 1.65
CA ALA A 168 -0.50 11.38 1.92
C ALA A 168 0.81 11.24 1.13
N SER A 169 1.38 12.37 0.69
CA SER A 169 2.62 12.41 -0.10
C SER A 169 2.51 11.53 -1.35
N LEU A 170 3.37 10.52 -1.55
CA LEU A 170 3.23 9.53 -2.62
C LEU A 170 1.85 8.89 -2.63
N GLY A 171 1.33 8.53 -1.44
CA GLY A 171 -0.02 7.97 -1.31
C GLY A 171 -1.12 8.91 -1.79
N GLY A 172 -0.95 10.22 -1.61
CA GLY A 172 -1.88 11.22 -2.13
C GLY A 172 -1.86 11.33 -3.66
N LEU A 173 -0.70 11.13 -4.29
CA LEU A 173 -0.58 11.03 -5.75
C LEU A 173 -1.25 9.74 -6.27
N LEU A 174 -1.08 8.60 -5.58
CA LEU A 174 -1.75 7.34 -5.92
C LEU A 174 -3.27 7.43 -5.74
N ALA A 175 -3.74 8.09 -4.69
CA ALA A 175 -5.17 8.35 -4.49
C ALA A 175 -5.75 9.19 -5.64
N LEU A 176 -5.03 10.23 -6.07
CA LEU A 176 -5.40 11.03 -7.23
C LEU A 176 -5.39 10.21 -8.53
N THR A 177 -4.33 9.41 -8.75
CA THR A 177 -4.22 8.51 -9.90
C THR A 177 -5.39 7.51 -9.94
N THR A 178 -5.79 6.99 -8.77
CA THR A 178 -6.98 6.12 -8.68
C THR A 178 -8.24 6.81 -9.14
N MET A 179 -8.48 8.05 -8.69
CA MET A 179 -9.64 8.83 -9.12
C MET A 179 -9.62 9.11 -10.63
N LEU A 180 -8.45 9.35 -11.21
CA LEU A 180 -8.30 9.62 -12.65
C LEU A 180 -8.51 8.36 -13.50
N LEU A 181 -7.97 7.21 -13.08
CA LEU A 181 -8.09 5.95 -13.83
C LEU A 181 -9.44 5.27 -13.63
N PHE A 182 -10.03 5.41 -12.45
CA PHE A 182 -11.25 4.72 -12.04
C PHE A 182 -12.31 5.69 -11.48
N PRO A 183 -12.71 6.75 -12.22
CA PRO A 183 -13.61 7.79 -11.71
C PRO A 183 -14.99 7.25 -11.30
N GLN A 184 -15.45 6.16 -11.94
CA GLN A 184 -16.73 5.53 -11.62
C GLN A 184 -16.65 4.55 -10.43
N ARG A 185 -15.45 4.30 -9.94
CA ARG A 185 -15.16 3.37 -8.84
C ARG A 185 -14.78 4.09 -7.54
N THR A 186 -14.79 5.43 -7.53
CA THR A 186 -14.29 6.24 -6.39
C THR A 186 -15.23 7.41 -6.13
N ARG A 187 -15.92 7.39 -4.99
CA ARG A 187 -16.89 8.43 -4.62
C ARG A 187 -16.22 9.70 -4.11
N SER A 188 -15.15 9.56 -3.33
CA SER A 188 -14.47 10.68 -2.70
C SER A 188 -12.95 10.51 -2.72
N LEU A 189 -12.23 11.63 -2.79
CA LEU A 189 -10.77 11.70 -2.78
C LEU A 189 -10.29 12.59 -1.62
N VAL A 190 -9.34 12.09 -0.84
CA VAL A 190 -8.59 12.87 0.14
C VAL A 190 -7.09 12.74 -0.17
N SER A 191 -6.51 13.79 -0.74
CA SER A 191 -5.09 13.86 -1.07
C SER A 191 -4.41 14.89 -0.16
N ILE A 192 -3.45 14.43 0.66
CA ILE A 192 -2.80 15.23 1.71
C ILE A 192 -1.34 15.43 1.33
N ALA A 193 -0.83 16.67 1.44
CA ALA A 193 0.56 17.01 1.19
C ALA A 193 1.08 16.49 -0.18
N SER A 194 0.21 16.51 -1.18
CA SER A 194 0.49 16.08 -2.56
C SER A 194 0.02 17.14 -3.53
N GLY A 195 0.70 17.28 -4.65
CA GLY A 195 0.33 18.27 -5.67
C GLY A 195 0.40 17.70 -7.08
N LEU A 196 -0.41 18.25 -7.98
CA LEU A 196 -0.43 17.90 -9.41
C LEU A 196 0.86 18.33 -10.13
N LYS A 197 1.66 19.18 -9.53
CA LYS A 197 2.89 19.71 -10.11
C LYS A 197 4.01 19.60 -9.10
N ILE A 198 5.08 18.91 -9.52
CA ILE A 198 6.31 18.82 -8.73
C ILE A 198 7.03 20.17 -8.82
N GLN A 199 7.37 20.72 -7.67
CA GLN A 199 8.13 21.97 -7.59
C GLN A 199 9.63 21.73 -7.92
N PRO A 200 10.33 22.70 -8.54
CA PRO A 200 11.74 22.53 -8.87
C PRO A 200 12.63 22.13 -7.68
N LEU A 201 12.37 22.68 -6.50
CA LEU A 201 13.11 22.35 -5.29
C LEU A 201 12.95 20.86 -4.92
N GLN A 202 11.78 20.28 -5.10
CA GLN A 202 11.54 18.86 -4.85
C GLN A 202 12.27 17.96 -5.86
N VAL A 203 12.37 18.39 -7.13
CA VAL A 203 13.16 17.68 -8.15
C VAL A 203 14.64 17.67 -7.78
N ILE A 204 15.18 18.80 -7.34
CA ILE A 204 16.57 18.92 -6.89
C ILE A 204 16.81 18.00 -5.69
N HIS A 205 15.93 18.03 -4.71
CA HIS A 205 16.05 17.20 -3.51
C HIS A 205 16.01 15.69 -3.82
N ASN A 206 15.12 15.26 -4.71
CA ASN A 206 15.08 13.88 -5.18
C ASN A 206 16.37 13.49 -5.92
N PHE A 207 16.90 14.40 -6.74
CA PHE A 207 18.16 14.18 -7.46
C PHE A 207 19.33 14.01 -6.49
N GLU A 208 19.43 14.84 -5.45
CA GLU A 208 20.46 14.71 -4.41
C GLU A 208 20.39 13.37 -3.69
N GLN A 209 19.20 12.86 -3.39
CA GLN A 209 19.00 11.54 -2.79
C GLN A 209 19.51 10.42 -3.71
N VAL A 210 19.17 10.48 -5.01
CA VAL A 210 19.66 9.50 -5.99
C VAL A 210 21.19 9.55 -6.07
N LYS A 211 21.78 10.75 -6.12
CA LYS A 211 23.23 10.91 -6.15
C LYS A 211 23.93 10.42 -4.89
N ALA A 212 23.29 10.58 -3.72
CA ALA A 212 23.83 10.03 -2.47
C ALA A 212 23.88 8.50 -2.52
N ILE A 213 22.83 7.85 -3.03
CA ILE A 213 22.80 6.38 -3.18
C ILE A 213 23.82 5.90 -4.22
N GLU A 214 23.93 6.58 -5.38
CA GLU A 214 24.90 6.23 -6.44
C GLU A 214 26.36 6.36 -5.98
N ASN A 215 26.64 7.25 -5.04
CA ASN A 215 27.99 7.51 -4.53
C ASN A 215 28.32 6.72 -3.25
N ASP A 216 27.37 5.97 -2.70
CA ASP A 216 27.53 5.13 -1.50
C ASP A 216 28.05 3.73 -1.92
N ILE A 217 29.25 3.67 -2.51
CA ILE A 217 29.90 2.44 -2.99
C ILE A 217 31.22 2.24 -2.25
#